data_73fc69af4ba087c167165be7f8da7710
#
_entry.id   73fc69af4ba087c167165be7f8da7710
#
_cell.length_a   1.000
_cell.length_b   1.000
_cell.length_c   1.000
_cell.angle_alpha   90.00
_cell.angle_beta   90.00
_cell.angle_gamma   90.00
#
_symmetry.space_group_name_H-M   'P 1'
#
loop_
_entity.id
_entity.type
_entity.pdbx_description
1 polymer ?
#
loop_
_entity_poly.entity_id
_entity_poly.type
_entity_poly.pdbx_seq_one_letter_code
_entity_poly.pdbx_strand_id
1 'polypeptide(L)'
;MLVTGIANTKPLEEYVAKSLSKNITHIKYKDHHNFSKKDVAKITNAFAALPGDDKLIVATEKDAVRLNEMDFAPELRQRMYYLPIEVNFVFDDELELKNEILKYVTEDKRNYRLHTTVRQF
;
A
#
# COMPACT_ATOMS: atom_id res chain seq x y z
N MET A 1 -3.34 -4.41 -14.12
CA MET A 1 -4.14 -5.18 -13.14
C MET A 1 -4.01 -4.53 -11.78
N LEU A 2 -5.10 -4.42 -11.03
CA LEU A 2 -5.11 -3.89 -9.65
C LEU A 2 -5.28 -5.05 -8.67
N VAL A 3 -4.49 -5.08 -7.58
CA VAL A 3 -4.57 -6.09 -6.52
C VAL A 3 -4.68 -5.38 -5.17
N THR A 4 -5.77 -5.64 -4.44
CA THR A 4 -6.01 -4.94 -3.16
C THR A 4 -6.62 -5.83 -2.10
N GLY A 5 -6.22 -5.61 -0.85
CA GLY A 5 -6.79 -6.17 0.38
C GLY A 5 -7.19 -5.07 1.37
N ILE A 6 -7.99 -4.11 0.90
CA ILE A 6 -8.52 -2.98 1.68
C ILE A 6 -10.04 -2.97 1.68
N ALA A 7 -10.65 -2.37 2.69
CA ALA A 7 -12.11 -2.36 2.88
C ALA A 7 -12.86 -1.58 1.78
N ASN A 8 -12.35 -0.41 1.39
CA ASN A 8 -12.97 0.44 0.37
C ASN A 8 -12.02 0.67 -0.80
N THR A 9 -12.28 0.00 -1.92
CA THR A 9 -11.46 0.07 -3.13
C THR A 9 -11.92 1.14 -4.13
N LYS A 10 -13.13 1.68 -3.97
CA LYS A 10 -13.75 2.58 -4.96
C LYS A 10 -12.92 3.84 -5.27
N PRO A 11 -12.43 4.60 -4.28
CA PRO A 11 -11.61 5.78 -4.57
C PRO A 11 -10.32 5.45 -5.33
N LEU A 12 -9.72 4.30 -5.01
CA LEU A 12 -8.50 3.83 -5.69
C LEU A 12 -8.78 3.41 -7.13
N GLU A 13 -9.88 2.71 -7.37
CA GLU A 13 -10.31 2.32 -8.72
C GLU A 13 -10.57 3.55 -9.60
N GLU A 14 -11.27 4.55 -9.06
CA GLU A 14 -11.54 5.82 -9.75
C GLU A 14 -10.24 6.57 -10.08
N TYR A 15 -9.32 6.62 -9.13
CA TYR A 15 -8.01 7.25 -9.35
C TYR A 15 -7.21 6.52 -10.44
N VAL A 16 -7.10 5.20 -10.37
CA VAL A 16 -6.38 4.38 -11.36
C VAL A 16 -7.02 4.50 -12.74
N ALA A 17 -8.35 4.48 -12.81
CA ALA A 17 -9.08 4.64 -14.08
C ALA A 17 -8.86 6.00 -14.72
N LYS A 18 -8.75 7.06 -13.92
CA LYS A 18 -8.54 8.44 -14.37
C LYS A 18 -7.09 8.72 -14.74
N SER A 19 -6.14 8.21 -13.94
CA SER A 19 -4.74 8.66 -14.00
C SER A 19 -3.79 7.67 -14.70
N LEU A 20 -4.13 6.38 -14.73
CA LEU A 20 -3.24 5.34 -15.26
C LEU A 20 -3.83 4.59 -16.46
N SER A 21 -4.98 3.94 -16.31
CA SER A 21 -5.60 3.15 -17.37
C SER A 21 -7.08 2.92 -17.12
N LYS A 22 -7.87 3.00 -18.18
CA LYS A 22 -9.29 2.63 -18.15
C LYS A 22 -9.51 1.12 -18.19
N ASN A 23 -8.52 0.36 -18.66
CA ASN A 23 -8.58 -1.10 -18.76
C ASN A 23 -8.02 -1.73 -17.47
N ILE A 24 -8.88 -1.85 -16.45
CA ILE A 24 -8.52 -2.37 -15.15
C ILE A 24 -9.13 -3.74 -14.94
N THR A 25 -8.28 -4.76 -14.77
CA THR A 25 -8.68 -6.03 -14.15
C THR A 25 -8.35 -5.93 -12.67
N HIS A 26 -9.32 -6.14 -11.78
CA HIS A 26 -9.14 -5.97 -10.35
C HIS A 26 -9.33 -7.28 -9.60
N ILE A 27 -8.32 -7.71 -8.86
CA ILE A 27 -8.42 -8.80 -7.89
C ILE A 27 -8.58 -8.18 -6.50
N LYS A 28 -9.79 -8.34 -5.94
CA LYS A 28 -10.14 -7.84 -4.61
C LYS A 28 -10.02 -8.96 -3.58
N TYR A 29 -9.31 -8.68 -2.52
CA TYR A 29 -9.25 -9.50 -1.32
C TYR A 29 -9.99 -8.81 -0.17
N LYS A 30 -10.29 -9.54 0.89
CA LYS A 30 -10.83 -8.96 2.12
C LYS A 30 -9.80 -8.02 2.75
N ASP A 31 -10.27 -7.03 3.51
CA ASP A 31 -9.36 -6.18 4.28
C ASP A 31 -8.49 -7.04 5.21
N HIS A 32 -7.24 -6.61 5.38
CA HIS A 32 -6.21 -7.35 6.13
C HIS A 32 -5.93 -8.78 5.61
N HIS A 33 -6.14 -9.04 4.32
CA HIS A 33 -5.87 -10.36 3.73
C HIS A 33 -4.40 -10.77 3.92
N ASN A 34 -4.21 -12.00 4.39
CA ASN A 34 -2.89 -12.62 4.43
C ASN A 34 -2.66 -13.39 3.12
N PHE A 35 -1.76 -12.88 2.30
CA PHE A 35 -1.44 -13.51 1.02
C PHE A 35 -0.79 -14.87 1.21
N SER A 36 -1.11 -15.80 0.33
CA SER A 36 -0.66 -17.18 0.35
C SER A 36 -0.10 -17.59 -1.01
N LYS A 37 0.53 -18.78 -1.08
CA LYS A 37 0.99 -19.35 -2.35
C LYS A 37 -0.14 -19.51 -3.37
N LYS A 38 -1.38 -19.75 -2.91
CA LYS A 38 -2.55 -19.83 -3.80
C LYS A 38 -2.87 -18.47 -4.41
N ASP A 39 -2.67 -17.38 -3.66
CA ASP A 39 -2.89 -16.04 -4.15
C ASP A 39 -1.81 -15.64 -5.15
N VAL A 40 -0.56 -16.04 -4.92
CA VAL A 40 0.53 -15.88 -5.90
C VAL A 40 0.17 -16.55 -7.22
N ALA A 41 -0.26 -17.80 -7.20
CA ALA A 41 -0.67 -18.51 -8.40
C ALA A 41 -1.86 -17.84 -9.09
N LYS A 42 -2.87 -17.39 -8.33
CA LYS A 42 -4.04 -16.68 -8.85
C LYS A 42 -3.65 -15.36 -9.53
N ILE A 43 -2.80 -14.56 -8.88
CA ILE A 43 -2.32 -13.28 -9.41
C ILE A 43 -1.50 -13.50 -10.69
N THR A 44 -0.58 -14.46 -10.66
CA THR A 44 0.28 -14.83 -11.80
C THR A 44 -0.56 -15.26 -13.00
N ASN A 45 -1.51 -16.17 -12.81
CA ASN A 45 -2.37 -16.66 -13.88
C ASN A 45 -3.27 -15.55 -14.45
N ALA A 46 -3.85 -14.71 -13.58
CA ALA A 46 -4.66 -13.59 -14.02
C ALA A 46 -3.83 -12.56 -14.81
N PHE A 47 -2.61 -12.28 -14.37
CA PHE A 47 -1.71 -11.39 -15.08
C PHE A 47 -1.30 -11.95 -16.45
N ALA A 48 -0.99 -13.24 -16.52
CA ALA A 48 -0.65 -13.92 -17.78
C ALA A 48 -1.81 -13.85 -18.80
N ALA A 49 -3.05 -13.96 -18.33
CA ALA A 49 -4.24 -13.90 -19.17
C ALA A 49 -4.59 -12.49 -19.68
N LEU A 50 -3.98 -11.42 -19.16
CA LEU A 50 -4.21 -10.07 -19.66
C LEU A 50 -3.64 -9.91 -21.07
N PRO A 51 -4.35 -9.22 -21.97
CA PRO A 51 -3.86 -8.94 -23.31
C PRO A 51 -2.73 -7.91 -23.31
N GLY A 52 -1.86 -7.99 -24.34
CA GLY A 52 -0.80 -7.03 -24.59
C GLY A 52 0.44 -7.23 -23.71
N ASP A 53 1.49 -6.50 -24.05
CA ASP A 53 2.80 -6.58 -23.38
C ASP A 53 3.00 -5.47 -22.35
N ASP A 54 2.35 -4.32 -22.53
CA ASP A 54 2.42 -3.16 -21.64
C ASP A 54 1.43 -3.30 -20.48
N LYS A 55 1.62 -4.34 -19.68
CA LYS A 55 0.76 -4.63 -18.53
C LYS A 55 1.54 -4.60 -17.22
N LEU A 56 0.89 -4.07 -16.20
CA LEU A 56 1.45 -3.89 -14.87
C LEU A 56 0.51 -4.45 -13.80
N ILE A 57 1.09 -4.80 -12.66
CA ILE A 57 0.36 -5.03 -11.41
C ILE A 57 0.54 -3.79 -10.54
N VAL A 58 -0.56 -3.26 -10.03
CA VAL A 58 -0.56 -2.14 -9.09
C VAL A 58 -1.26 -2.58 -7.81
N ALA A 59 -0.66 -2.32 -6.67
CA ALA A 59 -1.20 -2.61 -5.36
C ALA A 59 -1.29 -1.33 -4.52
N THR A 60 -1.93 -1.39 -3.36
CA THR A 60 -1.77 -0.36 -2.33
C THR A 60 -0.42 -0.51 -1.66
N GLU A 61 0.11 0.56 -1.07
CA GLU A 61 1.36 0.51 -0.31
C GLU A 61 1.29 -0.52 0.83
N LYS A 62 0.16 -0.57 1.55
CA LYS A 62 -0.12 -1.55 2.61
C LYS A 62 -0.03 -3.00 2.11
N ASP A 63 -0.62 -3.27 0.93
CA ASP A 63 -0.62 -4.63 0.37
C ASP A 63 0.73 -4.97 -0.25
N ALA A 64 1.45 -3.98 -0.81
CA ALA A 64 2.77 -4.17 -1.41
C ALA A 64 3.80 -4.71 -0.41
N VAL A 65 3.78 -4.25 0.85
CA VAL A 65 4.65 -4.78 1.92
C VAL A 65 4.47 -6.29 2.06
N ARG A 66 3.22 -6.77 2.10
CA ARG A 66 2.89 -8.20 2.24
C ARG A 66 3.17 -8.99 0.96
N LEU A 67 2.86 -8.41 -0.21
CA LEU A 67 3.15 -9.04 -1.50
C LEU A 67 4.64 -9.18 -1.76
N ASN A 68 5.45 -8.26 -1.23
CA ASN A 68 6.91 -8.33 -1.35
C ASN A 68 7.52 -9.52 -0.60
N GLU A 69 6.88 -10.03 0.44
CA GLU A 69 7.28 -11.23 1.16
C GLU A 69 6.94 -12.52 0.42
N MET A 70 6.11 -12.44 -0.63
CA MET A 70 5.65 -13.59 -1.39
C MET A 70 6.64 -13.95 -2.51
N ASP A 71 6.67 -15.22 -2.89
CA ASP A 71 7.59 -15.76 -3.89
C ASP A 71 7.02 -15.64 -5.32
N PHE A 72 7.10 -14.43 -5.87
CA PHE A 72 6.79 -14.18 -7.29
C PHE A 72 8.04 -14.36 -8.16
N ALA A 73 7.84 -14.83 -9.40
CA ALA A 73 8.90 -14.89 -10.39
C ALA A 73 9.53 -13.52 -10.63
N PRO A 74 10.87 -13.42 -10.86
CA PRO A 74 11.56 -12.15 -11.03
C PRO A 74 10.96 -11.28 -12.13
N GLU A 75 10.53 -11.88 -13.23
CA GLU A 75 9.94 -11.18 -14.38
C GLU A 75 8.61 -10.52 -14.02
N LEU A 76 7.83 -11.17 -13.13
CA LEU A 76 6.58 -10.61 -12.66
C LEU A 76 6.82 -9.51 -11.62
N ARG A 77 7.81 -9.68 -10.73
CA ARG A 77 8.19 -8.65 -9.75
C ARG A 77 8.59 -7.33 -10.40
N GLN A 78 9.29 -7.36 -11.53
CA GLN A 78 9.66 -6.16 -12.29
C GLN A 78 8.45 -5.41 -12.87
N ARG A 79 7.29 -6.03 -12.89
CA ARG A 79 6.03 -5.44 -13.35
C ARG A 79 5.06 -5.09 -12.21
N MET A 80 5.52 -5.21 -10.96
CA MET A 80 4.73 -4.90 -9.76
C MET A 80 5.10 -3.53 -9.21
N TYR A 81 4.10 -2.71 -9.00
CA TYR A 81 4.21 -1.34 -8.49
C TYR A 81 3.20 -1.14 -7.37
N TYR A 82 3.41 -0.13 -6.56
CA TYR A 82 2.41 0.31 -5.59
C TYR A 82 2.12 1.80 -5.73
N LEU A 83 0.94 2.18 -5.29
CA LEU A 83 0.56 3.59 -5.18
C LEU A 83 0.80 4.02 -3.74
N PRO A 84 1.73 4.96 -3.52
CA PRO A 84 1.92 5.55 -2.21
C PRO A 84 0.69 6.36 -1.82
N ILE A 85 0.41 6.42 -0.52
CA ILE A 85 -0.65 7.24 0.06
C ILE A 85 0.00 8.42 0.77
N GLU A 86 -0.40 9.61 0.39
CA GLU A 86 0.01 10.84 1.05
C GLU A 86 -1.19 11.46 1.77
N VAL A 87 -0.97 11.91 2.99
CA VAL A 87 -1.98 12.64 3.76
C VAL A 87 -1.79 14.12 3.52
N ASN A 88 -2.78 14.75 2.88
CA ASN A 88 -2.80 16.20 2.69
C ASN A 88 -3.87 16.80 3.59
N PHE A 89 -3.51 17.83 4.33
CA PHE A 89 -4.45 18.60 5.12
C PHE A 89 -5.25 19.53 4.20
N VAL A 90 -6.56 19.55 4.36
CA VAL A 90 -7.47 20.39 3.53
C VAL A 90 -7.39 21.86 3.90
N PHE A 91 -7.09 22.14 5.16
CA PHE A 91 -6.85 23.48 5.73
C PHE A 91 -5.44 23.46 6.30
N ASP A 92 -4.79 24.60 6.49
CA ASP A 92 -3.41 24.72 6.99
C ASP A 92 -3.21 24.18 8.44
N ASP A 93 -3.96 23.13 8.81
CA ASP A 93 -4.00 22.53 10.15
C ASP A 93 -2.85 21.54 10.40
N GLU A 94 -1.96 21.31 9.42
CA GLU A 94 -0.83 20.38 9.55
C GLU A 94 0.06 20.75 10.74
N LEU A 95 0.35 22.04 10.90
CA LEU A 95 1.20 22.53 11.98
C LEU A 95 0.52 22.35 13.35
N GLU A 96 -0.78 22.59 13.42
CA GLU A 96 -1.55 22.44 14.64
C GLU A 96 -1.60 20.98 15.09
N LEU A 97 -1.95 20.06 14.19
CA LEU A 97 -1.95 18.62 14.47
C LEU A 97 -0.56 18.13 14.89
N LYS A 98 0.48 18.57 14.18
CA LYS A 98 1.86 18.22 14.51
C LYS A 98 2.25 18.66 15.92
N ASN A 99 1.88 19.89 16.30
CA ASN A 99 2.13 20.43 17.62
C ASN A 99 1.35 19.66 18.71
N GLU A 100 0.09 19.32 18.47
CA GLU A 100 -0.71 18.52 19.40
C GLU A 100 -0.12 17.11 19.59
N ILE A 101 0.30 16.44 18.50
CA ILE A 101 0.97 15.14 18.60
C ILE A 101 2.28 15.26 19.39
N LEU A 102 3.13 16.24 19.08
CA LEU A 102 4.39 16.46 19.76
C LEU A 102 4.17 16.73 21.25
N LYS A 103 3.17 17.56 21.60
CA LYS A 103 2.78 17.84 22.97
C LYS A 103 2.38 16.57 23.71
N TYR A 104 1.50 15.77 23.11
CA TYR A 104 1.05 14.49 23.69
C TYR A 104 2.23 13.53 23.93
N VAL A 105 3.11 13.39 22.95
CA VAL A 105 4.30 12.50 23.05
C VAL A 105 5.28 12.98 24.13
N THR A 106 5.47 14.30 24.28
CA THR A 106 6.40 14.87 25.27
C THR A 106 5.83 14.87 26.69
N GLU A 107 4.52 15.02 26.84
CA GLU A 107 3.83 15.01 28.14
C GLU A 107 3.62 13.59 28.70
N ASP A 108 3.63 12.54 27.87
CA ASP A 108 3.50 11.15 28.32
C ASP A 108 4.80 10.67 28.98
N LYS A 109 4.79 10.61 30.31
CA LYS A 109 5.94 10.16 31.14
C LYS A 109 6.45 8.76 30.79
N ARG A 110 5.67 7.92 30.10
CA ARG A 110 6.07 6.58 29.64
C ARG A 110 6.99 6.68 28.44
N ASN A 111 6.80 7.67 27.58
CA ASN A 111 7.64 7.90 26.41
C ASN A 111 8.97 8.56 26.72
N TYR A 112 9.05 9.33 27.84
CA TYR A 112 10.30 9.93 28.29
C TYR A 112 11.41 8.89 28.55
N ARG A 113 11.05 7.69 29.00
CA ARG A 113 12.01 6.59 29.22
C ARG A 113 12.51 5.97 27.91
N LEU A 114 11.76 6.01 26.82
CA LEU A 114 12.18 5.47 25.52
C LEU A 114 13.24 6.35 24.85
N HIS A 115 13.11 7.67 24.96
CA HIS A 115 14.08 8.62 24.39
C HIS A 115 15.42 8.67 25.11
N THR A 116 15.46 8.31 26.40
CA THR A 116 16.74 8.26 27.17
C THR A 116 17.49 6.95 26.97
N THR A 117 16.91 5.94 26.32
CA THR A 117 17.52 4.61 26.15
C THR A 117 18.05 4.37 24.73
N VAL A 118 17.79 5.27 23.77
CA VAL A 118 18.38 5.18 22.43
C VAL A 118 19.82 5.68 22.50
N ARG A 119 20.76 4.75 22.72
CA ARG A 119 22.19 5.03 22.55
C ARG A 119 22.46 5.07 21.04
N GLN A 120 23.11 6.14 20.61
CA GLN A 120 23.74 6.21 19.29
C GLN A 120 24.70 5.00 19.13
N PHE A 121 24.59 4.33 18.01
CA PHE A 121 25.60 3.41 17.53
C PHE A 121 26.73 4.18 16.88
#